data_9611d5c66cb74f7381f26f48121ba45a
#
_entry.id   9611d5c66cb74f7381f26f48121ba45a
#
_cell.length_a   1.000
_cell.length_b   1.000
_cell.length_c   1.000
_cell.angle_alpha   90.00
_cell.angle_beta   90.00
_cell.angle_gamma   90.00
#
_symmetry.space_group_name_H-M   'P 1'
#
loop_
_entity.id
_entity.type
_entity.pdbx_description
1 polymer ?
#
loop_
_entity_poly.entity_id
_entity_poly.type
_entity_poly.pdbx_seq_one_letter_code
_entity_poly.pdbx_strand_id
1 'polypeptide(L)'
;MKFSDRLGKLAPYPFVEISRIIAEKKAAGVDIVTFGIGDPDIPTPQPIIDKLMEASQDPPNHRYPETDGLPEVRRAIAHWYEQRFGVQLDPDKEVLPLIGAKEGIGHAAFCFLDPGDIALIPDPAYPVYGVGTMFAGAESHIMPLYERNGWLPELDAIPGPVADAA
;
A
#
# COMPACT_ATOMS: atom_id res chain seq x y z
N MET A 1 -29.61 6.87 -6.34
CA MET A 1 -28.38 7.56 -5.91
C MET A 1 -27.40 7.52 -7.07
N LYS A 2 -26.79 8.64 -7.48
CA LYS A 2 -25.79 8.67 -8.54
C LYS A 2 -24.41 8.49 -7.90
N PHE A 3 -23.62 7.55 -8.38
CA PHE A 3 -22.21 7.42 -7.99
C PHE A 3 -21.37 8.54 -8.62
N SER A 4 -20.20 8.83 -8.03
CA SER A 4 -19.27 9.78 -8.62
C SER A 4 -18.69 9.23 -9.93
N ASP A 5 -18.37 10.12 -10.87
CA ASP A 5 -17.80 9.73 -12.15
C ASP A 5 -16.42 9.04 -11.99
N ARG A 6 -15.72 9.28 -10.87
CA ARG A 6 -14.48 8.62 -10.49
C ARG A 6 -14.65 7.11 -10.30
N LEU A 7 -15.76 6.67 -9.72
CA LEU A 7 -16.03 5.23 -9.56
C LEU A 7 -16.20 4.52 -10.91
N GLY A 8 -16.71 5.22 -11.93
CA GLY A 8 -16.82 4.68 -13.28
C GLY A 8 -15.48 4.46 -13.99
N LYS A 9 -14.40 5.07 -13.48
CA LYS A 9 -13.03 4.90 -14.00
C LYS A 9 -12.28 3.73 -13.39
N LEU A 10 -12.81 3.13 -12.29
CA LEU A 10 -12.17 1.97 -11.65
C LEU A 10 -12.25 0.75 -12.56
N ALA A 11 -11.10 0.22 -12.93
CA ALA A 11 -11.03 -1.10 -13.52
C ALA A 11 -11.41 -2.17 -12.49
N PRO A 12 -12.00 -3.31 -12.90
CA PRO A 12 -12.20 -4.44 -12.01
C PRO A 12 -10.89 -4.87 -11.35
N TYR A 13 -10.94 -5.11 -10.05
CA TYR A 13 -9.74 -5.54 -9.32
C TYR A 13 -9.33 -6.95 -9.76
N PRO A 14 -8.14 -7.17 -10.34
CA PRO A 14 -7.78 -8.43 -11.00
C PRO A 14 -7.90 -9.66 -10.10
N PHE A 15 -7.59 -9.52 -8.80
CA PHE A 15 -7.63 -10.62 -7.84
C PHE A 15 -9.05 -11.14 -7.57
N VAL A 16 -10.08 -10.33 -7.77
CA VAL A 16 -11.48 -10.78 -7.65
C VAL A 16 -11.79 -11.84 -8.71
N GLU A 17 -11.39 -11.58 -9.95
CA GLU A 17 -11.60 -12.52 -11.06
C GLU A 17 -10.75 -13.79 -10.90
N ILE A 18 -9.50 -13.66 -10.51
CA ILE A 18 -8.63 -14.81 -10.20
C ILE A 18 -9.25 -15.68 -9.11
N SER A 19 -9.73 -15.08 -8.01
CA SER A 19 -10.37 -15.81 -6.91
C SER A 19 -11.64 -16.52 -7.36
N ARG A 20 -12.45 -15.91 -8.23
CA ARG A 20 -13.65 -16.52 -8.80
C ARG A 20 -13.28 -17.77 -9.62
N ILE A 21 -12.30 -17.64 -10.53
CA ILE A 21 -11.84 -18.76 -11.38
C ILE A 21 -11.28 -19.89 -10.52
N ILE A 22 -10.48 -19.59 -9.50
CA ILE A 22 -9.95 -20.58 -8.56
C ILE A 22 -11.09 -21.32 -7.85
N ALA A 23 -12.09 -20.59 -7.35
CA ALA A 23 -13.23 -21.20 -6.66
C ALA A 23 -14.03 -22.13 -7.57
N GLU A 24 -14.30 -21.74 -8.81
CA GLU A 24 -14.99 -22.58 -9.80
C GLU A 24 -14.21 -23.86 -10.14
N LYS A 25 -12.90 -23.73 -10.33
CA LYS A 25 -12.04 -24.89 -10.61
C LYS A 25 -11.97 -25.85 -9.44
N LYS A 26 -11.83 -25.35 -8.21
CA LYS A 26 -11.86 -26.16 -6.99
C LYS A 26 -13.21 -26.87 -6.82
N ALA A 27 -14.34 -26.20 -7.07
CA ALA A 27 -15.66 -26.80 -7.04
C ALA A 27 -15.83 -27.91 -8.07
N ALA A 28 -15.13 -27.84 -9.20
CA ALA A 28 -15.08 -28.89 -10.21
C ALA A 28 -14.10 -30.02 -9.88
N GLY A 29 -13.49 -30.04 -8.69
CA GLY A 29 -12.58 -31.10 -8.24
C GLY A 29 -11.15 -30.98 -8.77
N VAL A 30 -10.79 -29.84 -9.35
CA VAL A 30 -9.42 -29.60 -9.84
C VAL A 30 -8.53 -29.26 -8.65
N ASP A 31 -7.41 -29.97 -8.51
CA ASP A 31 -6.36 -29.62 -7.56
C ASP A 31 -5.58 -28.42 -8.11
N ILE A 32 -5.61 -27.28 -7.38
CA ILE A 32 -5.01 -26.01 -7.81
C ILE A 32 -3.90 -25.62 -6.87
N VAL A 33 -2.69 -25.49 -7.43
CA VAL A 33 -1.60 -24.76 -6.81
C VAL A 33 -1.68 -23.30 -7.29
N THR A 34 -1.78 -22.35 -6.36
CA THR A 34 -1.91 -20.93 -6.69
C THR A 34 -0.68 -20.13 -6.28
N PHE A 35 -0.23 -19.27 -7.20
CA PHE A 35 0.76 -18.21 -6.97
C PHE A 35 0.12 -16.82 -7.19
N GLY A 36 -1.21 -16.75 -7.18
CA GLY A 36 -1.96 -15.54 -7.52
C GLY A 36 -1.90 -14.44 -6.44
N ILE A 37 -1.68 -14.82 -5.18
CA ILE A 37 -1.54 -13.87 -4.06
C ILE A 37 -0.28 -14.25 -3.31
N GLY A 38 0.63 -13.27 -3.17
CA GLY A 38 1.83 -13.39 -2.35
C GLY A 38 1.49 -13.12 -0.87
N ASP A 39 0.79 -14.04 -0.25
CA ASP A 39 0.41 -13.96 1.16
C ASP A 39 1.42 -14.74 2.02
N PRO A 40 1.89 -14.19 3.16
CA PRO A 40 2.73 -14.94 4.09
C PRO A 40 2.02 -16.20 4.57
N ASP A 41 2.63 -17.36 4.38
CA ASP A 41 2.11 -18.66 4.79
C ASP A 41 2.69 -19.14 6.15
N ILE A 42 3.70 -18.44 6.65
CA ILE A 42 4.30 -18.69 7.97
C ILE A 42 3.45 -18.02 9.04
N PRO A 43 3.01 -18.76 10.08
CA PRO A 43 2.24 -18.19 11.18
C PRO A 43 2.99 -17.05 11.89
N THR A 44 2.23 -16.12 12.47
CA THR A 44 2.81 -15.08 13.34
C THR A 44 3.62 -15.73 14.47
N PRO A 45 4.85 -15.27 14.75
CA PRO A 45 5.67 -15.81 15.83
C PRO A 45 4.96 -15.76 17.18
N GLN A 46 5.06 -16.85 17.95
CA GLN A 46 4.33 -17.01 19.21
C GLN A 46 4.52 -15.87 20.22
N PRO A 47 5.74 -15.28 20.40
CA PRO A 47 5.90 -14.14 21.31
C PRO A 47 5.05 -12.93 20.96
N ILE A 48 4.74 -12.71 19.68
CA ILE A 48 3.86 -11.61 19.24
C ILE A 48 2.43 -11.91 19.62
N ILE A 49 1.99 -13.16 19.42
CA ILE A 49 0.65 -13.62 19.80
C ILE A 49 0.45 -13.50 21.31
N ASP A 50 1.42 -13.97 22.10
CA ASP A 50 1.37 -13.94 23.56
C ASP A 50 1.28 -12.50 24.07
N LYS A 51 2.05 -11.59 23.47
CA LYS A 51 2.01 -10.16 23.86
C LYS A 51 0.69 -9.49 23.47
N LEU A 52 0.10 -9.84 22.35
CA LEU A 52 -1.23 -9.36 21.96
C LEU A 52 -2.29 -9.86 22.97
N MET A 53 -2.23 -11.14 23.36
CA MET A 53 -3.15 -11.70 24.35
C MET A 53 -3.01 -11.03 25.72
N GLU A 54 -1.78 -10.79 26.18
CA GLU A 54 -1.51 -10.06 27.43
C GLU A 54 -2.09 -8.64 27.35
N ALA A 55 -1.73 -7.88 26.30
CA ALA A 55 -2.15 -6.50 26.14
C ALA A 55 -3.68 -6.35 25.99
N SER A 56 -4.35 -7.33 25.40
CA SER A 56 -5.80 -7.32 25.23
C SER A 56 -6.59 -7.49 26.55
N GLN A 57 -5.93 -7.90 27.63
CA GLN A 57 -6.55 -8.02 28.95
C GLN A 57 -6.43 -6.75 29.79
N ASP A 58 -5.65 -5.78 29.32
CA ASP A 58 -5.43 -4.51 30.02
C ASP A 58 -6.49 -3.47 29.58
N PRO A 59 -7.43 -3.05 30.49
CA PRO A 59 -8.53 -2.17 30.14
C PRO A 59 -8.12 -0.81 29.54
N PRO A 60 -7.00 -0.16 29.89
CA PRO A 60 -6.49 1.01 29.19
C PRO A 60 -6.34 0.85 27.69
N ASN A 61 -6.00 -0.34 27.19
CA ASN A 61 -5.87 -0.63 25.76
C ASN A 61 -7.20 -0.72 25.00
N HIS A 62 -8.34 -0.68 25.71
CA HIS A 62 -9.68 -0.69 25.11
C HIS A 62 -10.22 0.71 24.80
N ARG A 63 -9.38 1.73 24.90
CA ARG A 63 -9.75 3.12 24.69
C ARG A 63 -9.62 3.52 23.21
N TYR A 64 -10.27 4.63 22.90
CA TYR A 64 -10.09 5.29 21.60
C TYR A 64 -8.63 5.72 21.45
N PRO A 65 -7.96 5.37 20.34
CA PRO A 65 -6.56 5.73 20.14
C PRO A 65 -6.39 7.23 19.88
N GLU A 66 -5.21 7.77 20.18
CA GLU A 66 -4.82 9.09 19.71
C GLU A 66 -4.68 9.11 18.19
N THR A 67 -4.88 10.26 17.58
CA THR A 67 -4.91 10.43 16.11
C THR A 67 -3.60 10.00 15.44
N ASP A 68 -2.48 10.26 16.09
CA ASP A 68 -1.13 9.94 15.63
C ASP A 68 -0.57 8.64 16.21
N GLY A 69 -1.41 7.87 16.90
CA GLY A 69 -1.06 6.61 17.56
C GLY A 69 -0.33 6.78 18.89
N LEU A 70 -0.13 5.66 19.57
CA LEU A 70 0.54 5.65 20.87
C LEU A 70 2.01 6.11 20.74
N PRO A 71 2.47 7.02 21.63
CA PRO A 71 3.88 7.48 21.63
C PRO A 71 4.89 6.34 21.77
N GLU A 72 4.55 5.29 22.52
CA GLU A 72 5.38 4.09 22.69
C GLU A 72 5.60 3.36 21.36
N VAL A 73 4.56 3.25 20.54
CA VAL A 73 4.65 2.60 19.21
C VAL A 73 5.52 3.44 18.28
N ARG A 74 5.34 4.78 18.25
CA ARG A 74 6.16 5.67 17.44
C ARG A 74 7.63 5.60 17.82
N ARG A 75 7.94 5.62 19.13
CA ARG A 75 9.32 5.44 19.62
C ARG A 75 9.90 4.08 19.26
N ALA A 76 9.12 3.01 19.35
CA ALA A 76 9.56 1.67 18.96
C ALA A 76 9.88 1.59 17.47
N ILE A 77 9.07 2.22 16.61
CA ILE A 77 9.30 2.31 15.17
C ILE A 77 10.59 3.09 14.89
N ALA A 78 10.77 4.28 15.47
CA ALA A 78 11.96 5.10 15.30
C ALA A 78 13.23 4.35 15.72
N HIS A 79 13.17 3.69 16.87
CA HIS A 79 14.30 2.87 17.36
C HIS A 79 14.63 1.70 16.42
N TRP A 80 13.61 1.02 15.88
CA TRP A 80 13.82 -0.06 14.92
C TRP A 80 14.48 0.43 13.62
N TYR A 81 14.06 1.60 13.12
CA TYR A 81 14.69 2.22 11.94
C TYR A 81 16.15 2.58 12.17
N GLU A 82 16.47 3.12 13.36
CA GLU A 82 17.85 3.41 13.73
C GLU A 82 18.71 2.14 13.77
N GLN A 83 18.22 1.09 14.43
CA GLN A 83 18.96 -0.17 14.53
C GLN A 83 19.12 -0.90 13.20
N ARG A 84 18.06 -0.91 12.38
CA ARG A 84 18.02 -1.72 11.16
C ARG A 84 18.65 -1.02 9.96
N PHE A 85 18.50 0.29 9.87
CA PHE A 85 18.91 1.08 8.70
C PHE A 85 19.88 2.22 9.02
N GLY A 86 20.15 2.52 10.27
CA GLY A 86 20.95 3.66 10.69
C GLY A 86 20.26 5.02 10.49
N VAL A 87 18.93 5.01 10.32
CA VAL A 87 18.12 6.21 10.09
C VAL A 87 17.53 6.68 11.42
N GLN A 88 17.86 7.90 11.82
CA GLN A 88 17.29 8.54 13.00
C GLN A 88 16.03 9.30 12.62
N LEU A 89 14.92 9.01 13.29
CA LEU A 89 13.62 9.64 13.10
C LEU A 89 13.16 10.29 14.42
N ASP A 90 12.59 11.50 14.32
CA ASP A 90 11.85 12.12 15.42
C ASP A 90 10.49 11.39 15.55
N PRO A 91 10.25 10.65 16.65
CA PRO A 91 9.01 9.87 16.79
C PRO A 91 7.75 10.73 16.85
N ASP A 92 7.87 12.01 17.17
CA ASP A 92 6.72 12.92 17.32
C ASP A 92 6.40 13.71 16.03
N LYS A 93 7.30 13.70 15.03
CA LYS A 93 7.11 14.46 13.77
C LYS A 93 7.26 13.64 12.50
N GLU A 94 8.01 12.53 12.56
CA GLU A 94 8.42 11.78 11.37
C GLU A 94 7.91 10.34 11.37
N VAL A 95 7.07 9.97 12.35
CA VAL A 95 6.50 8.62 12.46
C VAL A 95 4.99 8.69 12.62
N LEU A 96 4.29 8.08 11.67
CA LEU A 96 2.83 7.89 11.72
C LEU A 96 2.49 6.40 11.56
N PRO A 97 1.93 5.75 12.59
CA PRO A 97 1.41 4.38 12.46
C PRO A 97 0.25 4.30 11.48
N LEU A 98 0.26 3.28 10.63
CA LEU A 98 -0.74 3.04 9.61
C LEU A 98 -1.36 1.64 9.76
N ILE A 99 -2.57 1.44 9.26
CA ILE A 99 -3.18 0.12 9.09
C ILE A 99 -2.62 -0.53 7.82
N GLY A 100 -1.31 -0.80 7.83
CA GLY A 100 -0.54 -1.31 6.71
C GLY A 100 -0.10 -0.23 5.71
N ALA A 101 0.97 -0.50 4.97
CA ALA A 101 1.58 0.45 4.02
C ALA A 101 0.63 0.88 2.89
N LYS A 102 -0.33 0.05 2.52
CA LYS A 102 -1.33 0.37 1.48
C LYS A 102 -2.14 1.62 1.81
N GLU A 103 -2.52 1.79 3.08
CA GLU A 103 -3.22 2.98 3.55
C GLU A 103 -2.38 4.24 3.30
N GLY A 104 -1.11 4.23 3.72
CA GLY A 104 -0.20 5.34 3.51
C GLY A 104 -0.01 5.69 2.04
N ILE A 105 0.19 4.69 1.19
CA ILE A 105 0.35 4.89 -0.26
C ILE A 105 -0.92 5.52 -0.86
N GLY A 106 -2.10 4.99 -0.50
CA GLY A 106 -3.37 5.52 -1.00
C GLY A 106 -3.64 6.95 -0.55
N HIS A 107 -3.35 7.25 0.72
CA HIS A 107 -3.57 8.58 1.29
C HIS A 107 -2.50 9.59 0.89
N ALA A 108 -1.26 9.16 0.61
CA ALA A 108 -0.22 10.06 0.11
C ALA A 108 -0.66 10.83 -1.14
N ALA A 109 -1.39 10.16 -2.05
CA ALA A 109 -1.94 10.84 -3.21
C ALA A 109 -2.86 12.03 -2.85
N PHE A 110 -3.68 11.89 -1.80
CA PHE A 110 -4.53 12.99 -1.33
C PHE A 110 -3.77 14.10 -0.60
N CYS A 111 -2.58 13.80 -0.07
CA CYS A 111 -1.78 14.78 0.65
C CYS A 111 -0.90 15.62 -0.29
N PHE A 112 -0.52 15.07 -1.44
CA PHE A 112 0.52 15.65 -2.29
C PHE A 112 0.04 15.97 -3.71
N LEU A 113 -1.15 15.54 -4.13
CA LEU A 113 -1.65 15.73 -5.50
C LEU A 113 -2.97 16.49 -5.50
N ASP A 114 -3.04 17.49 -6.38
CA ASP A 114 -4.24 18.22 -6.75
C ASP A 114 -4.71 17.87 -8.17
N PRO A 115 -5.97 18.19 -8.56
CA PRO A 115 -6.42 18.05 -9.93
C PRO A 115 -5.55 18.85 -10.90
N GLY A 116 -4.93 18.16 -11.85
CA GLY A 116 -4.01 18.73 -12.85
C GLY A 116 -2.55 18.36 -12.61
N ASP A 117 -2.23 17.81 -11.44
CA ASP A 117 -0.89 17.28 -11.17
C ASP A 117 -0.67 15.92 -11.86
N ILE A 118 0.58 15.53 -12.01
CA ILE A 118 0.99 14.27 -12.62
C ILE A 118 1.71 13.41 -11.58
N ALA A 119 1.35 12.13 -11.50
CA ALA A 119 2.14 11.13 -10.76
C ALA A 119 2.81 10.15 -11.73
N LEU A 120 4.09 9.89 -11.54
CA LEU A 120 4.85 8.91 -12.29
C LEU A 120 4.60 7.51 -11.73
N ILE A 121 4.02 6.62 -12.52
CA ILE A 121 3.59 5.29 -12.08
C ILE A 121 4.25 4.21 -12.93
N PRO A 122 5.00 3.27 -12.34
CA PRO A 122 5.53 2.14 -13.08
C PRO A 122 4.42 1.19 -13.56
N ASP A 123 4.65 0.48 -14.66
CA ASP A 123 3.75 -0.57 -15.16
C ASP A 123 4.58 -1.78 -15.64
N PRO A 124 4.38 -2.98 -15.07
CA PRO A 124 3.39 -3.34 -14.06
C PRO A 124 3.68 -2.76 -12.67
N ALA A 125 2.62 -2.46 -11.90
CA ALA A 125 2.73 -1.91 -10.56
C ALA A 125 1.61 -2.35 -9.62
N TYR A 126 1.75 -1.99 -8.36
CA TYR A 126 0.69 -2.18 -7.38
C TYR A 126 -0.51 -1.26 -7.70
N PRO A 127 -1.73 -1.82 -7.88
CA PRO A 127 -2.87 -1.03 -8.38
C PRO A 127 -3.21 0.21 -7.55
N VAL A 128 -2.83 0.26 -6.28
CA VAL A 128 -3.12 1.39 -5.40
C VAL A 128 -2.45 2.69 -5.85
N TYR A 129 -1.34 2.63 -6.58
CA TYR A 129 -0.66 3.83 -7.07
C TYR A 129 -1.57 4.63 -8.02
N GLY A 130 -2.03 3.98 -9.09
CA GLY A 130 -2.92 4.63 -10.05
C GLY A 130 -4.30 4.95 -9.49
N VAL A 131 -4.84 4.09 -8.62
CA VAL A 131 -6.14 4.33 -7.98
C VAL A 131 -6.08 5.52 -7.04
N GLY A 132 -5.02 5.65 -6.22
CA GLY A 132 -4.82 6.80 -5.34
C GLY A 132 -4.71 8.09 -6.13
N THR A 133 -3.88 8.12 -7.18
CA THR A 133 -3.73 9.25 -8.10
C THR A 133 -5.06 9.66 -8.72
N MET A 134 -5.83 8.70 -9.24
CA MET A 134 -7.15 8.97 -9.83
C MET A 134 -8.14 9.53 -8.80
N PHE A 135 -8.15 9.03 -7.56
CA PHE A 135 -9.02 9.54 -6.53
C PHE A 135 -8.64 10.95 -6.07
N ALA A 136 -7.36 11.30 -6.07
CA ALA A 136 -6.88 12.66 -5.85
C ALA A 136 -7.30 13.63 -6.99
N GLY A 137 -7.66 13.10 -8.15
CA GLY A 137 -8.02 13.88 -9.33
C GLY A 137 -6.84 14.20 -10.25
N ALA A 138 -5.66 13.67 -9.94
CA ALA A 138 -4.44 13.83 -10.70
C ALA A 138 -4.34 12.83 -11.87
N GLU A 139 -3.38 13.04 -12.75
CA GLU A 139 -3.12 12.21 -13.91
C GLU A 139 -1.95 11.24 -13.65
N SER A 140 -2.07 10.03 -14.18
CA SER A 140 -1.00 9.03 -14.11
C SER A 140 -0.17 9.05 -15.40
N HIS A 141 1.11 9.37 -15.31
CA HIS A 141 2.05 9.09 -16.39
C HIS A 141 2.70 7.72 -16.18
N ILE A 142 2.45 6.81 -17.13
CA ILE A 142 2.89 5.42 -17.02
C ILE A 142 4.36 5.29 -17.47
N MET A 143 5.17 4.69 -16.62
CA MET A 143 6.57 4.31 -16.91
C MET A 143 6.64 2.80 -17.13
N PRO A 144 6.68 2.32 -18.38
CA PRO A 144 6.75 0.87 -18.63
C PRO A 144 8.05 0.27 -18.08
N LEU A 145 7.92 -0.88 -17.43
CA LEU A 145 9.05 -1.67 -16.95
C LEU A 145 9.30 -2.84 -17.93
N TYR A 146 10.53 -2.96 -18.42
CA TYR A 146 10.90 -3.98 -19.39
C TYR A 146 12.04 -4.87 -18.89
N GLU A 147 12.04 -6.13 -19.25
CA GLU A 147 13.08 -7.09 -18.93
C GLU A 147 14.47 -6.62 -19.44
N ARG A 148 14.52 -6.04 -20.64
CA ARG A 148 15.76 -5.47 -21.22
C ARG A 148 16.42 -4.42 -20.33
N ASN A 149 15.66 -3.77 -19.45
CA ASN A 149 16.09 -2.74 -18.49
C ASN A 149 16.23 -3.28 -17.07
N GLY A 150 16.17 -4.60 -16.86
CA GLY A 150 16.15 -5.20 -15.54
C GLY A 150 14.95 -4.78 -14.70
N TRP A 151 13.83 -4.50 -15.33
CA TRP A 151 12.56 -4.04 -14.71
C TRP A 151 12.68 -2.69 -13.99
N LEU A 152 13.62 -1.85 -14.42
CA LEU A 152 13.74 -0.48 -13.95
C LEU A 152 13.03 0.50 -14.91
N PRO A 153 12.47 1.61 -14.43
CA PRO A 153 11.91 2.63 -15.30
C PRO A 153 12.99 3.35 -16.11
N GLU A 154 12.69 3.66 -17.36
CA GLU A 154 13.56 4.48 -18.24
C GLU A 154 13.31 5.95 -17.93
N LEU A 155 13.97 6.50 -16.90
CA LEU A 155 13.72 7.87 -16.45
C LEU A 155 14.04 8.91 -17.54
N ASP A 156 15.03 8.67 -18.36
CA ASP A 156 15.40 9.55 -19.48
C ASP A 156 14.35 9.59 -20.61
N ALA A 157 13.42 8.63 -20.61
CA ALA A 157 12.32 8.59 -21.59
C ALA A 157 11.10 9.43 -21.14
N ILE A 158 11.10 9.95 -19.93
CA ILE A 158 10.02 10.80 -19.42
C ILE A 158 10.12 12.17 -20.15
N PRO A 159 9.04 12.64 -20.82
CA PRO A 159 9.05 13.94 -21.47
C PRO A 159 9.34 15.07 -20.45
N GLY A 160 10.21 16.02 -20.81
CA GLY A 160 10.58 17.14 -19.93
C GLY A 160 9.38 17.84 -19.27
N PRO A 161 8.34 18.23 -20.03
CA PRO A 161 7.15 18.86 -19.44
C PRO A 161 6.40 17.97 -18.42
N VAL A 162 6.49 16.64 -18.55
CA VAL A 162 5.92 15.70 -17.58
C VAL A 162 6.80 15.61 -16.34
N ALA A 163 8.12 15.56 -16.53
CA ALA A 163 9.06 15.50 -15.40
C ALA A 163 9.03 16.80 -14.55
N ASP A 164 8.78 17.93 -15.20
CA ASP A 164 8.67 19.23 -14.52
C ASP A 164 7.35 19.40 -13.75
N ALA A 165 6.32 18.62 -14.11
CA ALA A 165 4.97 18.69 -13.54
C ALA A 165 4.65 17.54 -12.56
N ALA A 166 5.58 16.59 -12.37
CA ALA A 166 5.38 15.39 -11.56
C ALA A 166 5.93 15.51 -10.13
#